data_790f0a684600b7881629f8d0281af685
#
_entry.id   790f0a684600b7881629f8d0281af685
#
_cell.length_a   1.000
_cell.length_b   1.000
_cell.length_c   1.000
_cell.angle_alpha   90.00
_cell.angle_beta   90.00
_cell.angle_gamma   90.00
#
_symmetry.space_group_name_H-M   'P 1'
#
loop_
_entity.id
_entity.type
_entity.pdbx_description
1 polymer ?
#
loop_
_entity_poly.entity_id
_entity_poly.type
_entity_poly.pdbx_seq_one_letter_code
_entity_poly.pdbx_strand_id
1 'polypeptide(L)'
;GFLEIETAFMTRSTPEGARDYLVPSRIQPGSFYALPQSPQLFKQILMVSGFDKYFQIVRCFRDEATRADRQPEFTQIDLEMSFPQQERIFEVIEPLMVKVCAVGGFEVRAPFPRLTYQQALRSYGADKPDPRVPPFHCVEELFAGTPLVSAGLPLVAVRIPNTGALSRSQRDELRASGGKLGLRVYEDLKRLERDFPGPMAEVRARTGVTEEDLLVLAGWAGEPQGYRPEETALAACGQFRLAIAQMYNDRHGLLNPKDFRFLWVVDFPMFQWDEEEQRWAAAHHPFT
;
A
#
# COMPACT_ATOMS: atom_id res chain seq x y z
N GLY A 1 18.72 24.41 -1.34
CA GLY A 1 17.86 25.55 -1.57
C GLY A 1 16.55 25.52 -0.78
N PHE A 2 16.38 24.63 0.24
CA PHE A 2 15.28 24.72 1.19
C PHE A 2 15.65 25.64 2.35
N LEU A 3 14.67 26.42 2.80
CA LEU A 3 14.79 27.24 4.01
C LEU A 3 14.14 26.52 5.18
N GLU A 4 14.84 26.41 6.28
CA GLU A 4 14.30 25.91 7.54
C GLU A 4 13.57 27.04 8.25
N ILE A 5 12.28 26.85 8.51
CA ILE A 5 11.43 27.86 9.15
C ILE A 5 10.59 27.18 10.21
N GLU A 6 10.77 27.63 11.46
CA GLU A 6 9.99 27.15 12.59
C GLU A 6 8.62 27.85 12.63
N THR A 7 7.57 27.06 12.89
CA THR A 7 6.18 27.54 12.97
C THR A 7 5.60 27.38 14.36
N ALA A 8 4.51 28.11 14.66
CA ALA A 8 3.90 28.09 15.98
C ALA A 8 3.19 26.76 16.28
N PHE A 9 3.29 26.28 17.54
CA PHE A 9 2.56 25.10 18.01
C PHE A 9 1.16 25.41 18.53
N MET A 10 0.99 26.53 19.20
CA MET A 10 -0.32 26.94 19.75
C MET A 10 -1.04 27.78 18.72
N THR A 11 -1.93 27.14 17.97
CA THR A 11 -2.61 27.76 16.84
C THR A 11 -4.13 27.74 17.01
N ARG A 12 -4.83 28.22 16.02
CA ARG A 12 -6.25 28.00 15.85
C ARG A 12 -6.48 26.60 15.30
N SER A 13 -7.60 25.96 15.70
CA SER A 13 -8.05 24.70 15.09
C SER A 13 -8.19 24.84 13.57
N THR A 14 -7.66 23.85 12.84
CA THR A 14 -7.75 23.73 11.38
C THR A 14 -8.33 22.37 11.00
N PRO A 15 -9.22 22.28 10.00
CA PRO A 15 -9.84 21.01 9.61
C PRO A 15 -8.86 20.19 8.75
N GLU A 16 -8.01 19.34 9.39
CA GLU A 16 -7.01 18.52 8.71
C GLU A 16 -7.29 16.99 8.75
N GLY A 17 -8.53 16.61 9.07
CA GLY A 17 -8.96 15.21 9.02
C GLY A 17 -8.95 14.44 10.35
N ALA A 18 -8.02 14.74 11.28
CA ALA A 18 -8.03 14.20 12.63
C ALA A 18 -8.71 15.17 13.60
N ARG A 19 -8.93 14.75 14.86
CA ARG A 19 -9.31 15.66 15.93
C ARG A 19 -8.08 16.36 16.49
N ASP A 20 -8.28 17.63 16.89
CA ASP A 20 -7.24 18.43 17.51
C ASP A 20 -7.15 18.16 19.01
N TYR A 21 -5.93 18.16 19.56
CA TYR A 21 -5.72 18.34 21.00
C TYR A 21 -5.89 19.80 21.35
N LEU A 22 -6.75 20.09 22.34
CA LEU A 22 -7.08 21.45 22.76
C LEU A 22 -6.33 21.85 24.01
N VAL A 23 -5.81 23.09 24.04
CA VAL A 23 -5.18 23.71 25.19
C VAL A 23 -6.04 24.87 25.65
N PRO A 24 -6.64 24.84 26.89
CA PRO A 24 -7.47 25.93 27.37
C PRO A 24 -6.69 27.25 27.50
N SER A 25 -7.30 28.35 27.07
CA SER A 25 -6.74 29.68 27.29
C SER A 25 -6.97 30.13 28.73
N ARG A 26 -5.90 30.44 29.45
CA ARG A 26 -6.04 30.99 30.79
C ARG A 26 -6.55 32.45 30.80
N ILE A 27 -6.28 33.17 29.72
CA ILE A 27 -6.58 34.62 29.64
C ILE A 27 -8.01 34.84 29.13
N GLN A 28 -8.52 33.96 28.26
CA GLN A 28 -9.85 34.06 27.65
C GLN A 28 -10.70 32.84 28.01
N PRO A 29 -11.50 32.89 29.06
CA PRO A 29 -12.37 31.79 29.45
C PRO A 29 -13.28 31.33 28.30
N GLY A 30 -13.38 30.01 28.09
CA GLY A 30 -14.15 29.41 27.01
C GLY A 30 -13.44 29.37 25.65
N SER A 31 -12.22 29.92 25.55
CA SER A 31 -11.40 29.83 24.34
C SER A 31 -10.30 28.79 24.49
N PHE A 32 -9.88 28.21 23.35
CA PHE A 32 -8.87 27.16 23.30
C PHE A 32 -7.89 27.43 22.17
N TYR A 33 -6.64 27.04 22.40
CA TYR A 33 -5.67 26.79 21.33
C TYR A 33 -5.80 25.33 20.88
N ALA A 34 -5.42 25.07 19.64
CA ALA A 34 -5.23 23.71 19.12
C ALA A 34 -3.75 23.42 18.93
N LEU A 35 -3.35 22.18 19.22
CA LEU A 35 -2.01 21.69 18.82
C LEU A 35 -2.06 21.27 17.36
N PRO A 36 -1.01 21.58 16.55
CA PRO A 36 -1.06 21.38 15.12
C PRO A 36 -1.01 19.91 14.73
N GLN A 37 -1.87 19.48 13.81
CA GLN A 37 -1.80 18.18 13.16
C GLN A 37 -0.67 18.13 12.13
N SER A 38 -0.38 19.27 11.51
CA SER A 38 0.75 19.59 10.67
C SER A 38 0.90 21.12 10.58
N PRO A 39 2.02 21.67 10.10
CA PRO A 39 2.16 23.12 9.86
C PRO A 39 1.50 23.58 8.56
N GLN A 40 0.45 22.91 8.09
CA GLN A 40 -0.16 23.09 6.76
C GLN A 40 -0.51 24.55 6.44
N LEU A 41 -1.21 25.23 7.35
CA LEU A 41 -1.58 26.63 7.15
C LEU A 41 -0.37 27.55 6.99
N PHE A 42 0.65 27.36 7.82
CA PHE A 42 1.84 28.20 7.80
C PHE A 42 2.67 27.99 6.54
N LYS A 43 2.88 26.74 6.12
CA LYS A 43 3.68 26.47 4.92
C LYS A 43 2.97 26.94 3.65
N GLN A 44 1.63 26.88 3.58
CA GLN A 44 0.86 27.49 2.49
C GLN A 44 1.05 29.01 2.47
N ILE A 45 0.97 29.70 3.63
CA ILE A 45 1.21 31.14 3.72
C ILE A 45 2.63 31.49 3.27
N LEU A 46 3.63 30.69 3.64
CA LEU A 46 5.00 30.89 3.19
C LEU A 46 5.12 30.83 1.67
N MET A 47 4.48 29.82 1.02
CA MET A 47 4.46 29.73 -0.46
C MET A 47 3.78 30.95 -1.10
N VAL A 48 2.63 31.38 -0.57
CA VAL A 48 1.93 32.59 -1.02
C VAL A 48 2.77 33.86 -0.82
N SER A 49 3.61 33.89 0.22
CA SER A 49 4.50 35.01 0.52
C SER A 49 5.77 35.04 -0.32
N GLY A 50 5.93 34.09 -1.26
CA GLY A 50 7.05 34.06 -2.19
C GLY A 50 8.23 33.19 -1.77
N PHE A 51 8.05 32.31 -0.79
CA PHE A 51 9.06 31.29 -0.49
C PHE A 51 8.94 30.13 -1.47
N ASP A 52 10.04 29.76 -2.11
CA ASP A 52 10.05 28.69 -3.10
C ASP A 52 10.08 27.29 -2.48
N LYS A 53 10.82 27.12 -1.38
CA LYS A 53 11.05 25.83 -0.73
C LYS A 53 11.23 26.01 0.76
N TYR A 54 10.43 25.29 1.51
CA TYR A 54 10.41 25.25 2.97
C TYR A 54 10.63 23.84 3.47
N PHE A 55 11.28 23.68 4.62
CA PHE A 55 11.22 22.48 5.42
C PHE A 55 11.27 22.79 6.92
N GLN A 56 10.78 21.85 7.72
CA GLN A 56 10.86 21.87 9.17
C GLN A 56 10.88 20.44 9.73
N ILE A 57 11.65 20.24 10.79
CA ILE A 57 11.51 19.05 11.63
C ILE A 57 10.51 19.41 12.74
N VAL A 58 9.27 19.00 12.57
CA VAL A 58 8.15 19.52 13.35
C VAL A 58 7.43 18.44 14.15
N ARG A 59 7.06 18.78 15.39
CA ARG A 59 6.21 17.96 16.23
C ARG A 59 4.75 18.15 15.81
N CYS A 60 4.05 17.03 15.59
CA CYS A 60 2.66 16.97 15.18
C CYS A 60 1.82 16.17 16.16
N PHE A 61 0.53 16.51 16.27
CA PHE A 61 -0.40 15.96 17.24
C PHE A 61 -1.70 15.57 16.54
N ARG A 62 -2.16 14.32 16.69
CA ARG A 62 -3.42 13.85 16.11
C ARG A 62 -4.16 12.99 17.11
N ASP A 63 -5.38 13.39 17.46
CA ASP A 63 -6.28 12.61 18.31
C ASP A 63 -7.05 11.63 17.43
N GLU A 64 -6.40 10.51 17.13
CA GLU A 64 -6.94 9.42 16.32
C GLU A 64 -6.88 8.10 17.09
N ALA A 65 -7.64 7.10 16.62
CA ALA A 65 -7.53 5.74 17.14
C ALA A 65 -6.09 5.22 16.98
N THR A 66 -5.52 4.75 18.09
CA THR A 66 -4.16 4.21 18.11
C THR A 66 -4.06 2.94 17.27
N ARG A 67 -3.00 2.84 16.48
CA ARG A 67 -2.61 1.64 15.72
C ARG A 67 -1.14 1.33 16.05
N ALA A 68 -0.69 0.13 15.69
CA ALA A 68 0.70 -0.27 15.96
C ALA A 68 1.76 0.67 15.36
N ASP A 69 1.43 1.36 14.28
CA ASP A 69 2.28 2.28 13.52
C ASP A 69 1.92 3.76 13.70
N ARG A 70 0.96 4.10 14.59
CA ARG A 70 0.49 5.47 14.81
C ARG A 70 0.57 5.88 16.26
N GLN A 71 1.23 7.03 16.48
CA GLN A 71 1.33 7.68 17.78
C GLN A 71 0.53 8.99 17.77
N PRO A 72 -0.10 9.39 18.88
CA PRO A 72 -0.83 10.65 18.97
C PRO A 72 0.06 11.89 18.86
N GLU A 73 1.33 11.73 19.20
CA GLU A 73 2.40 12.72 19.09
C GLU A 73 3.57 12.12 18.32
N PHE A 74 4.00 12.76 17.23
CA PHE A 74 5.07 12.28 16.38
C PHE A 74 5.82 13.44 15.72
N THR A 75 6.99 13.16 15.15
CA THR A 75 7.81 14.15 14.44
C THR A 75 7.74 13.89 12.94
N GLN A 76 7.56 14.95 12.17
CA GLN A 76 7.61 14.91 10.70
C GLN A 76 8.84 15.64 10.19
N ILE A 77 9.38 15.17 9.07
CA ILE A 77 10.16 16.00 8.14
C ILE A 77 9.13 16.59 7.20
N ASP A 78 8.75 17.84 7.44
CA ASP A 78 7.74 18.53 6.65
C ASP A 78 8.40 19.39 5.57
N LEU A 79 7.92 19.28 4.36
CA LEU A 79 8.47 20.00 3.19
C LEU A 79 7.33 20.61 2.39
N GLU A 80 7.59 21.81 1.84
CA GLU A 80 6.69 22.46 0.89
C GLU A 80 7.50 23.10 -0.23
N MET A 81 7.00 23.01 -1.45
CA MET A 81 7.62 23.63 -2.63
C MET A 81 6.55 24.33 -3.48
N SER A 82 6.86 25.52 -3.98
CA SER A 82 5.99 26.23 -4.92
C SER A 82 6.06 25.58 -6.31
N PHE A 83 4.90 25.33 -6.90
CA PHE A 83 4.73 24.82 -8.28
C PHE A 83 5.62 23.62 -8.64
N PRO A 84 5.69 22.56 -7.78
CA PRO A 84 6.56 21.44 -8.05
C PRO A 84 6.01 20.58 -9.20
N GLN A 85 6.90 20.09 -10.06
CA GLN A 85 6.62 18.96 -10.91
C GLN A 85 6.93 17.66 -10.16
N GLN A 86 6.23 16.58 -10.48
CA GLN A 86 6.37 15.28 -9.82
C GLN A 86 7.83 14.79 -9.77
N GLU A 87 8.56 14.94 -10.90
CA GLU A 87 9.97 14.56 -10.98
C GLU A 87 10.85 15.32 -9.98
N ARG A 88 10.52 16.58 -9.73
CA ARG A 88 11.26 17.39 -8.76
C ARG A 88 11.09 16.88 -7.33
N ILE A 89 9.94 16.34 -7.02
CA ILE A 89 9.68 15.71 -5.71
C ILE A 89 10.56 14.45 -5.58
N PHE A 90 10.61 13.60 -6.61
CA PHE A 90 11.45 12.40 -6.61
C PHE A 90 12.94 12.74 -6.45
N GLU A 91 13.44 13.73 -7.18
CA GLU A 91 14.83 14.22 -7.07
C GLU A 91 15.20 14.69 -5.65
N VAL A 92 14.24 15.15 -4.87
CA VAL A 92 14.47 15.60 -3.48
C VAL A 92 14.36 14.44 -2.52
N ILE A 93 13.31 13.62 -2.64
CA ILE A 93 12.97 12.58 -1.66
C ILE A 93 13.89 11.36 -1.78
N GLU A 94 14.23 10.92 -2.99
CA GLU A 94 15.06 9.73 -3.16
C GLU A 94 16.45 9.88 -2.51
N PRO A 95 17.23 10.96 -2.76
CA PRO A 95 18.49 11.15 -2.07
C PRO A 95 18.34 11.34 -0.55
N LEU A 96 17.25 11.95 -0.10
CA LEU A 96 16.94 12.09 1.33
C LEU A 96 16.77 10.71 1.96
N MET A 97 15.94 9.84 1.37
CA MET A 97 15.70 8.49 1.88
C MET A 97 16.97 7.63 1.88
N VAL A 98 17.79 7.72 0.84
CA VAL A 98 19.10 7.04 0.79
C VAL A 98 19.98 7.45 1.97
N LYS A 99 20.06 8.75 2.26
CA LYS A 99 20.88 9.27 3.38
C LYS A 99 20.30 8.87 4.75
N VAL A 100 18.99 8.99 4.93
CA VAL A 100 18.31 8.61 6.20
C VAL A 100 18.49 7.13 6.47
N CYS A 101 18.31 6.27 5.47
CA CYS A 101 18.53 4.84 5.60
C CYS A 101 20.00 4.50 5.94
N ALA A 102 20.95 5.19 5.31
CA ALA A 102 22.37 5.00 5.59
C ALA A 102 22.73 5.34 7.07
N VAL A 103 22.12 6.39 7.66
CA VAL A 103 22.27 6.70 9.09
C VAL A 103 21.71 5.57 9.97
N GLY A 104 20.61 4.92 9.53
CA GLY A 104 20.04 3.75 10.20
C GLY A 104 20.80 2.44 9.95
N GLY A 105 21.87 2.45 9.16
CA GLY A 105 22.65 1.26 8.82
C GLY A 105 22.02 0.38 7.71
N PHE A 106 21.10 0.95 6.91
CA PHE A 106 20.44 0.26 5.82
C PHE A 106 20.95 0.78 4.46
N GLU A 107 21.24 -0.13 3.54
CA GLU A 107 21.60 0.23 2.17
C GLU A 107 20.36 0.28 1.29
N VAL A 108 20.08 1.45 0.74
CA VAL A 108 19.00 1.70 -0.21
C VAL A 108 19.57 2.43 -1.42
N ARG A 109 19.14 2.09 -2.62
CA ARG A 109 19.64 2.67 -3.88
C ARG A 109 18.54 3.32 -4.67
N ALA A 110 18.78 4.55 -5.13
CA ALA A 110 17.95 5.25 -6.09
C ALA A 110 18.45 4.98 -7.54
N PRO A 111 17.61 5.17 -8.58
CA PRO A 111 16.23 5.61 -8.50
C PRO A 111 15.29 4.51 -8.01
N PHE A 112 14.21 4.90 -7.32
CA PHE A 112 13.20 3.94 -6.88
C PHE A 112 12.30 3.53 -8.05
N PRO A 113 11.93 2.24 -8.18
CA PRO A 113 10.96 1.78 -9.17
C PRO A 113 9.63 2.53 -9.06
N ARG A 114 8.95 2.70 -10.19
CA ARG A 114 7.66 3.37 -10.26
C ARG A 114 6.59 2.41 -10.76
N LEU A 115 5.46 2.39 -10.09
CA LEU A 115 4.25 1.68 -10.49
C LEU A 115 3.10 2.67 -10.55
N THR A 116 2.22 2.52 -11.52
CA THR A 116 0.92 3.21 -11.43
C THR A 116 0.06 2.54 -10.35
N TYR A 117 -0.92 3.26 -9.83
CA TYR A 117 -1.91 2.71 -8.90
C TYR A 117 -2.55 1.43 -9.45
N GLN A 118 -2.94 1.43 -10.72
CA GLN A 118 -3.51 0.25 -11.39
C GLN A 118 -2.53 -0.93 -11.47
N GLN A 119 -1.25 -0.67 -11.79
CA GLN A 119 -0.22 -1.71 -11.78
C GLN A 119 -0.01 -2.27 -10.37
N ALA A 120 0.01 -1.42 -9.35
CA ALA A 120 0.16 -1.84 -7.96
C ALA A 120 -1.00 -2.75 -7.53
N LEU A 121 -2.25 -2.39 -7.86
CA LEU A 121 -3.42 -3.21 -7.58
C LEU A 121 -3.39 -4.54 -8.34
N ARG A 122 -3.14 -4.53 -9.65
CA ARG A 122 -3.19 -5.75 -10.49
C ARG A 122 -1.99 -6.68 -10.32
N SER A 123 -0.91 -6.22 -9.67
CA SER A 123 0.28 -7.03 -9.41
C SER A 123 0.49 -7.41 -7.95
N TYR A 124 -0.04 -6.59 -7.02
CA TYR A 124 0.20 -6.76 -5.60
C TYR A 124 -1.08 -6.75 -4.75
N GLY A 125 -2.19 -6.29 -5.30
CA GLY A 125 -3.46 -6.14 -4.60
C GLY A 125 -3.44 -5.06 -3.50
N ALA A 126 -2.56 -4.06 -3.64
CA ALA A 126 -2.40 -3.01 -2.64
C ALA A 126 -1.86 -1.72 -3.28
N ASP A 127 -2.26 -0.58 -2.73
CA ASP A 127 -1.70 0.74 -3.03
C ASP A 127 -0.32 0.97 -2.37
N LYS A 128 0.04 0.14 -1.40
CA LYS A 128 1.34 0.11 -0.71
C LYS A 128 1.95 -1.28 -0.81
N PRO A 129 2.41 -1.68 -1.99
CA PRO A 129 2.91 -3.03 -2.22
C PRO A 129 4.18 -3.34 -1.44
N ASP A 130 4.31 -4.59 -0.99
CA ASP A 130 5.58 -5.13 -0.50
C ASP A 130 6.29 -5.88 -1.65
N PRO A 131 7.33 -5.29 -2.26
CA PRO A 131 8.03 -5.89 -3.39
C PRO A 131 9.06 -6.96 -3.00
N ARG A 132 9.23 -7.27 -1.71
CA ARG A 132 10.05 -8.39 -1.26
C ARG A 132 9.43 -9.72 -1.67
N VAL A 133 8.11 -9.78 -1.67
CA VAL A 133 7.35 -10.92 -2.19
C VAL A 133 7.05 -10.67 -3.66
N PRO A 134 7.27 -11.63 -4.57
CA PRO A 134 6.97 -11.46 -5.99
C PRO A 134 5.53 -11.06 -6.25
N PRO A 135 5.25 -10.30 -7.32
CA PRO A 135 3.89 -9.98 -7.72
C PRO A 135 3.10 -11.24 -8.06
N PHE A 136 1.79 -11.19 -7.92
CA PHE A 136 0.93 -12.16 -8.57
C PHE A 136 0.64 -11.76 -10.01
N HIS A 137 0.15 -12.69 -10.81
CA HIS A 137 -0.25 -12.46 -12.19
C HIS A 137 -1.75 -12.67 -12.32
N CYS A 138 -2.46 -11.70 -12.83
CA CYS A 138 -3.86 -11.85 -13.23
C CYS A 138 -3.93 -12.76 -14.46
N VAL A 139 -4.73 -13.81 -14.38
CA VAL A 139 -4.82 -14.89 -15.39
C VAL A 139 -6.27 -15.26 -15.73
N GLU A 140 -7.23 -14.44 -15.30
CA GLU A 140 -8.66 -14.69 -15.52
C GLU A 140 -9.03 -14.88 -16.98
N GLU A 141 -8.37 -14.19 -17.89
CA GLU A 141 -8.63 -14.30 -19.33
C GLU A 141 -8.25 -15.67 -19.92
N LEU A 142 -7.27 -16.35 -19.31
CA LEU A 142 -6.86 -17.70 -19.74
C LEU A 142 -7.92 -18.75 -19.37
N PHE A 143 -8.72 -18.51 -18.35
CA PHE A 143 -9.73 -19.41 -17.83
C PHE A 143 -11.16 -18.89 -18.04
N ALA A 144 -11.34 -17.97 -18.98
CA ALA A 144 -12.66 -17.41 -19.30
C ALA A 144 -13.66 -18.53 -19.67
N GLY A 145 -14.87 -18.44 -19.10
CA GLY A 145 -15.93 -19.43 -19.32
C GLY A 145 -15.76 -20.74 -18.52
N THR A 146 -14.73 -20.85 -17.69
CA THR A 146 -14.55 -22.01 -16.79
C THR A 146 -15.09 -21.72 -15.38
N PRO A 147 -15.37 -22.76 -14.57
CA PRO A 147 -15.80 -22.56 -13.18
C PRO A 147 -14.74 -21.96 -12.25
N LEU A 148 -13.52 -21.73 -12.74
CA LEU A 148 -12.44 -21.13 -11.97
C LEU A 148 -12.59 -19.61 -11.86
N VAL A 149 -13.26 -18.97 -12.81
CA VAL A 149 -13.42 -17.52 -12.90
C VAL A 149 -14.87 -17.14 -12.65
N SER A 150 -15.13 -16.31 -11.65
CA SER A 150 -16.41 -15.61 -11.50
C SER A 150 -16.45 -14.42 -12.45
N ALA A 151 -17.57 -14.20 -13.14
CA ALA A 151 -17.70 -13.16 -14.17
C ALA A 151 -17.28 -11.77 -13.64
N GLY A 152 -16.32 -11.14 -14.33
CA GLY A 152 -15.83 -9.80 -13.98
C GLY A 152 -14.89 -9.73 -12.76
N LEU A 153 -14.46 -10.89 -12.21
CA LEU A 153 -13.57 -10.92 -11.06
C LEU A 153 -12.22 -11.55 -11.42
N PRO A 154 -11.13 -11.11 -10.76
CA PRO A 154 -9.80 -11.62 -11.03
C PRO A 154 -9.62 -13.08 -10.58
N LEU A 155 -8.85 -13.82 -11.36
CA LEU A 155 -8.16 -15.05 -10.97
C LEU A 155 -6.67 -14.77 -11.02
N VAL A 156 -5.96 -14.97 -9.92
CA VAL A 156 -4.53 -14.68 -9.86
C VAL A 156 -3.69 -15.95 -9.69
N ALA A 157 -2.52 -15.93 -10.30
CA ALA A 157 -1.47 -16.91 -10.08
C ALA A 157 -0.42 -16.33 -9.12
N VAL A 158 -0.26 -16.93 -7.95
CA VAL A 158 0.69 -16.54 -6.92
C VAL A 158 1.85 -17.52 -6.91
N ARG A 159 3.06 -16.99 -7.15
CA ARG A 159 4.30 -17.75 -7.05
C ARG A 159 5.08 -17.31 -5.81
N ILE A 160 5.50 -18.28 -4.99
CA ILE A 160 6.45 -18.04 -3.89
C ILE A 160 7.68 -18.91 -4.13
N PRO A 161 8.86 -18.30 -4.42
CA PRO A 161 10.07 -19.03 -4.76
C PRO A 161 10.58 -19.87 -3.58
N ASN A 162 11.28 -20.96 -3.90
CA ASN A 162 11.99 -21.83 -2.94
C ASN A 162 11.09 -22.35 -1.78
N THR A 163 9.79 -22.45 -1.98
CA THR A 163 8.87 -22.98 -0.95
C THR A 163 8.74 -24.49 -1.05
N GLY A 164 8.87 -25.04 -2.24
CA GLY A 164 8.77 -26.47 -2.50
C GLY A 164 7.35 -27.03 -2.36
N ALA A 165 7.25 -28.35 -2.44
CA ALA A 165 5.99 -29.06 -2.33
C ALA A 165 5.40 -28.96 -0.92
N LEU A 166 4.07 -28.82 -0.84
CA LEU A 166 3.34 -28.77 0.41
C LEU A 166 2.80 -30.14 0.80
N SER A 167 2.86 -30.47 2.10
CA SER A 167 2.17 -31.61 2.69
C SER A 167 0.64 -31.42 2.62
N ARG A 168 -0.11 -32.49 2.87
CA ARG A 168 -1.58 -32.41 2.90
C ARG A 168 -2.09 -31.38 3.92
N SER A 169 -1.55 -31.40 5.12
CA SER A 169 -1.93 -30.44 6.18
C SER A 169 -1.65 -29.00 5.78
N GLN A 170 -0.49 -28.73 5.16
CA GLN A 170 -0.13 -27.39 4.67
C GLN A 170 -1.05 -26.91 3.55
N ARG A 171 -1.48 -27.80 2.66
CA ARG A 171 -2.48 -27.45 1.63
C ARG A 171 -3.85 -27.14 2.25
N ASP A 172 -4.26 -27.87 3.29
CA ASP A 172 -5.50 -27.60 4.01
C ASP A 172 -5.43 -26.22 4.71
N GLU A 173 -4.31 -25.90 5.34
CA GLU A 173 -4.05 -24.60 5.96
C GLU A 173 -4.06 -23.45 4.95
N LEU A 174 -3.42 -23.67 3.80
CA LEU A 174 -3.40 -22.71 2.69
C LEU A 174 -4.82 -22.40 2.17
N ARG A 175 -5.64 -23.42 1.94
CA ARG A 175 -7.06 -23.26 1.57
C ARG A 175 -7.86 -22.53 2.63
N ALA A 176 -7.66 -22.87 3.89
CA ALA A 176 -8.33 -22.19 5.01
C ALA A 176 -7.95 -20.72 5.11
N SER A 177 -6.68 -20.38 4.87
CA SER A 177 -6.20 -19.00 4.83
C SER A 177 -6.88 -18.19 3.71
N GLY A 178 -6.92 -18.71 2.49
CA GLY A 178 -7.64 -18.05 1.40
C GLY A 178 -9.15 -17.95 1.65
N GLY A 179 -9.75 -19.00 2.20
CA GLY A 179 -11.18 -19.01 2.55
C GLY A 179 -11.58 -17.92 3.55
N LYS A 180 -10.72 -17.59 4.52
CA LYS A 180 -10.94 -16.46 5.45
C LYS A 180 -10.99 -15.09 4.74
N LEU A 181 -10.37 -14.99 3.57
CA LEU A 181 -10.34 -13.80 2.74
C LEU A 181 -11.41 -13.81 1.63
N GLY A 182 -12.31 -14.79 1.65
CA GLY A 182 -13.33 -14.95 0.59
C GLY A 182 -12.79 -15.50 -0.71
N LEU A 183 -11.61 -16.14 -0.71
CA LEU A 183 -10.99 -16.69 -1.90
C LEU A 183 -11.17 -18.20 -2.00
N ARG A 184 -11.36 -18.69 -3.22
CA ARG A 184 -11.21 -20.09 -3.59
C ARG A 184 -9.77 -20.31 -4.05
N VAL A 185 -9.08 -21.26 -3.41
CA VAL A 185 -7.66 -21.55 -3.65
C VAL A 185 -7.54 -22.89 -4.39
N TYR A 186 -6.74 -22.91 -5.44
CA TYR A 186 -6.47 -24.05 -6.30
C TYR A 186 -4.98 -24.38 -6.24
N GLU A 187 -4.62 -25.37 -5.42
CA GLU A 187 -3.23 -25.81 -5.17
C GLU A 187 -2.86 -27.13 -5.85
N ASP A 188 -3.85 -27.86 -6.37
CA ASP A 188 -3.61 -29.11 -7.11
C ASP A 188 -3.27 -28.84 -8.57
N LEU A 189 -2.01 -28.47 -8.80
CA LEU A 189 -1.52 -28.12 -10.13
C LEU A 189 -1.63 -29.28 -11.11
N LYS A 190 -1.42 -30.53 -10.68
CA LYS A 190 -1.53 -31.70 -11.56
C LYS A 190 -2.95 -31.86 -12.11
N ARG A 191 -3.93 -31.59 -11.27
CA ARG A 191 -5.34 -31.59 -11.69
C ARG A 191 -5.61 -30.44 -12.67
N LEU A 192 -5.15 -29.23 -12.35
CA LEU A 192 -5.31 -28.07 -13.23
C LEU A 192 -4.66 -28.25 -14.59
N GLU A 193 -3.46 -28.82 -14.62
CA GLU A 193 -2.72 -29.12 -15.87
C GLU A 193 -3.42 -30.16 -16.72
N ARG A 194 -4.02 -31.17 -16.11
CA ARG A 194 -4.82 -32.16 -16.81
C ARG A 194 -6.11 -31.59 -17.38
N ASP A 195 -6.81 -30.76 -16.57
CA ASP A 195 -8.13 -30.23 -16.92
C ASP A 195 -8.03 -28.99 -17.85
N PHE A 196 -6.91 -28.22 -17.77
CA PHE A 196 -6.65 -26.97 -18.50
C PHE A 196 -5.20 -26.88 -19.01
N PRO A 197 -4.73 -27.79 -19.89
CA PRO A 197 -3.30 -27.87 -20.24
C PRO A 197 -2.77 -26.60 -20.92
N GLY A 198 -3.53 -25.99 -21.83
CA GLY A 198 -3.11 -24.77 -22.52
C GLY A 198 -3.00 -23.55 -21.58
N PRO A 199 -4.06 -23.19 -20.83
CA PRO A 199 -4.02 -22.15 -19.83
C PRO A 199 -2.89 -22.32 -18.79
N MET A 200 -2.70 -23.53 -18.28
CA MET A 200 -1.65 -23.78 -17.29
C MET A 200 -0.22 -23.67 -17.85
N ALA A 201 -0.01 -24.01 -19.12
CA ALA A 201 1.27 -23.76 -19.79
C ALA A 201 1.59 -22.25 -19.85
N GLU A 202 0.61 -21.43 -20.17
CA GLU A 202 0.75 -19.98 -20.20
C GLU A 202 0.96 -19.40 -18.79
N VAL A 203 0.25 -19.89 -17.76
CA VAL A 203 0.47 -19.52 -16.35
C VAL A 203 1.92 -19.80 -15.96
N ARG A 204 2.46 -20.97 -16.29
CA ARG A 204 3.87 -21.30 -16.00
C ARG A 204 4.84 -20.36 -16.72
N ALA A 205 4.58 -20.05 -17.98
CA ALA A 205 5.40 -19.12 -18.75
C ALA A 205 5.41 -17.72 -18.13
N ARG A 206 4.25 -17.18 -17.77
CA ARG A 206 4.12 -15.85 -17.16
C ARG A 206 4.73 -15.75 -15.76
N THR A 207 4.56 -16.79 -14.96
CA THR A 207 5.08 -16.78 -13.57
C THR A 207 6.55 -17.15 -13.48
N GLY A 208 7.11 -17.80 -14.51
CA GLY A 208 8.48 -18.33 -14.48
C GLY A 208 8.70 -19.34 -13.34
N VAL A 209 7.64 -20.07 -12.95
CA VAL A 209 7.67 -21.02 -11.84
C VAL A 209 8.58 -22.20 -12.14
N THR A 210 9.39 -22.59 -11.15
CA THR A 210 10.26 -23.77 -11.17
C THR A 210 9.68 -24.89 -10.30
N GLU A 211 10.32 -26.06 -10.26
CA GLU A 211 9.90 -27.18 -9.41
C GLU A 211 10.14 -26.91 -7.90
N GLU A 212 11.02 -25.96 -7.58
CA GLU A 212 11.33 -25.57 -6.20
C GLU A 212 10.34 -24.54 -5.64
N ASP A 213 9.49 -24.00 -6.49
CA ASP A 213 8.58 -22.93 -6.12
C ASP A 213 7.21 -23.48 -5.72
N LEU A 214 6.50 -22.71 -4.93
CA LEU A 214 5.06 -22.88 -4.75
C LEU A 214 4.33 -22.04 -5.79
N LEU A 215 3.42 -22.66 -6.55
CA LEU A 215 2.45 -21.97 -7.40
C LEU A 215 1.05 -22.33 -6.94
N VAL A 216 0.19 -21.32 -6.80
CA VAL A 216 -1.23 -21.52 -6.52
C VAL A 216 -2.08 -20.54 -7.33
N LEU A 217 -3.27 -20.95 -7.73
CA LEU A 217 -4.26 -20.04 -8.26
C LEU A 217 -5.25 -19.65 -7.15
N ALA A 218 -5.68 -18.40 -7.14
CA ALA A 218 -6.68 -17.91 -6.20
C ALA A 218 -7.64 -16.95 -6.90
N GLY A 219 -8.94 -17.12 -6.66
CA GLY A 219 -9.99 -16.27 -7.22
C GLY A 219 -11.11 -16.05 -6.22
N TRP A 220 -11.94 -15.04 -6.43
CA TRP A 220 -13.06 -14.74 -5.56
C TRP A 220 -14.07 -15.89 -5.52
N ALA A 221 -14.54 -16.24 -4.32
CA ALA A 221 -15.41 -17.40 -4.12
C ALA A 221 -16.91 -17.12 -4.22
N GLY A 222 -17.31 -15.86 -4.20
CA GLY A 222 -18.71 -15.42 -4.12
C GLY A 222 -19.17 -14.60 -5.33
N GLU A 223 -20.38 -14.06 -5.21
CA GLU A 223 -20.90 -13.07 -6.14
C GLU A 223 -20.16 -11.74 -6.00
N PRO A 224 -20.02 -10.94 -7.07
CA PRO A 224 -19.47 -9.60 -6.99
C PRO A 224 -20.28 -8.75 -6.02
N GLN A 225 -19.61 -8.09 -5.08
CA GLN A 225 -20.22 -7.22 -4.07
C GLN A 225 -19.57 -5.84 -4.06
N GLY A 226 -20.36 -4.81 -3.71
CA GLY A 226 -19.91 -3.43 -3.66
C GLY A 226 -19.78 -2.75 -5.02
N TYR A 227 -19.34 -1.51 -4.97
CA TYR A 227 -19.19 -0.67 -6.17
C TYR A 227 -17.98 -1.06 -7.04
N ARG A 228 -16.90 -1.56 -6.41
CA ARG A 228 -15.66 -1.98 -7.08
C ARG A 228 -15.25 -3.40 -6.67
N PRO A 229 -16.03 -4.41 -7.04
CA PRO A 229 -15.78 -5.78 -6.60
C PRO A 229 -14.43 -6.33 -7.08
N GLU A 230 -13.91 -5.86 -8.23
CA GLU A 230 -12.58 -6.22 -8.72
C GLU A 230 -11.48 -5.75 -7.75
N GLU A 231 -11.52 -4.50 -7.28
CA GLU A 231 -10.51 -3.97 -6.35
C GLU A 231 -10.55 -4.72 -5.02
N THR A 232 -11.74 -5.03 -4.51
CA THR A 232 -11.92 -5.84 -3.29
C THR A 232 -11.31 -7.24 -3.44
N ALA A 233 -11.56 -7.89 -4.58
CA ALA A 233 -11.02 -9.20 -4.88
C ALA A 233 -9.48 -9.16 -5.05
N LEU A 234 -8.93 -8.15 -5.73
CA LEU A 234 -7.49 -7.94 -5.85
C LEU A 234 -6.84 -7.71 -4.48
N ALA A 235 -7.48 -6.92 -3.60
CA ALA A 235 -6.98 -6.68 -2.25
C ALA A 235 -6.93 -7.98 -1.42
N ALA A 236 -7.96 -8.82 -1.52
CA ALA A 236 -7.95 -10.14 -0.88
C ALA A 236 -6.83 -11.04 -1.44
N CYS A 237 -6.61 -11.03 -2.75
CA CYS A 237 -5.49 -11.76 -3.38
C CYS A 237 -4.12 -11.24 -2.90
N GLY A 238 -3.96 -9.92 -2.74
CA GLY A 238 -2.76 -9.29 -2.19
C GLY A 238 -2.48 -9.71 -0.74
N GLN A 239 -3.50 -9.70 0.11
CA GLN A 239 -3.40 -10.19 1.48
C GLN A 239 -3.06 -11.69 1.52
N PHE A 240 -3.66 -12.50 0.66
CA PHE A 240 -3.36 -13.92 0.55
C PHE A 240 -1.91 -14.17 0.12
N ARG A 241 -1.40 -13.43 -0.86
CA ARG A 241 0.00 -13.48 -1.30
C ARG A 241 0.96 -13.25 -0.13
N LEU A 242 0.71 -12.21 0.68
CA LEU A 242 1.53 -11.90 1.86
C LEU A 242 1.38 -12.96 2.95
N ALA A 243 0.17 -13.48 3.16
CA ALA A 243 -0.07 -14.55 4.12
C ALA A 243 0.70 -15.84 3.77
N ILE A 244 0.74 -16.23 2.49
CA ILE A 244 1.54 -17.37 2.04
C ILE A 244 3.03 -17.12 2.30
N ALA A 245 3.53 -15.93 1.92
CA ALA A 245 4.92 -15.58 2.16
C ALA A 245 5.26 -15.63 3.67
N GLN A 246 4.37 -15.16 4.53
CA GLN A 246 4.58 -15.24 5.98
C GLN A 246 4.56 -16.68 6.51
N MET A 247 3.64 -17.53 6.02
CA MET A 247 3.53 -18.95 6.44
C MET A 247 4.80 -19.75 6.16
N TYR A 248 5.51 -19.44 5.06
CA TYR A 248 6.67 -20.20 4.59
C TYR A 248 7.96 -19.41 4.57
N ASN A 249 8.04 -18.32 5.35
CA ASN A 249 9.23 -17.45 5.35
C ASN A 249 10.49 -18.17 5.85
N ASP A 250 10.35 -19.18 6.67
CA ASP A 250 11.44 -20.08 7.11
C ASP A 250 12.12 -20.82 5.94
N ARG A 251 11.39 -21.05 4.83
CA ARG A 251 11.91 -21.73 3.64
C ARG A 251 12.58 -20.80 2.65
N HIS A 252 11.98 -19.65 2.40
CA HIS A 252 12.43 -18.73 1.32
C HIS A 252 13.11 -17.46 1.82
N GLY A 253 12.91 -17.06 3.06
CA GLY A 253 13.59 -15.90 3.68
C GLY A 253 13.30 -14.53 3.05
N LEU A 254 12.23 -14.38 2.24
CA LEU A 254 11.92 -13.14 1.53
C LEU A 254 11.59 -11.97 2.47
N LEU A 255 10.91 -12.25 3.59
CA LEU A 255 10.48 -11.23 4.54
C LEU A 255 11.58 -10.92 5.57
N ASN A 256 12.75 -10.53 5.08
CA ASN A 256 13.83 -10.07 5.94
C ASN A 256 13.50 -8.66 6.47
N PRO A 257 13.47 -8.43 7.80
CA PRO A 257 13.16 -7.13 8.39
C PRO A 257 14.23 -6.06 8.11
N LYS A 258 15.42 -6.46 7.61
CA LYS A 258 16.48 -5.54 7.21
C LYS A 258 16.51 -5.24 5.71
N ASP A 259 15.64 -5.86 4.91
CA ASP A 259 15.51 -5.60 3.48
C ASP A 259 14.46 -4.52 3.24
N PHE A 260 14.90 -3.30 2.97
CA PHE A 260 14.06 -2.15 2.65
C PHE A 260 14.04 -1.94 1.15
N ARG A 261 12.86 -2.07 0.55
CA ARG A 261 12.65 -1.89 -0.90
C ARG A 261 11.65 -0.78 -1.13
N PHE A 262 12.14 0.40 -1.46
CA PHE A 262 11.33 1.56 -1.77
C PHE A 262 10.83 1.52 -3.21
N LEU A 263 9.63 2.00 -3.42
CA LEU A 263 9.05 2.25 -4.73
C LEU A 263 8.07 3.43 -4.65
N TRP A 264 7.77 4.01 -5.79
CA TRP A 264 6.73 5.00 -5.95
C TRP A 264 5.47 4.35 -6.52
N VAL A 265 4.33 4.65 -5.94
CA VAL A 265 3.03 4.42 -6.58
C VAL A 265 2.51 5.77 -7.02
N VAL A 266 2.23 5.90 -8.31
CA VAL A 266 1.81 7.14 -8.97
C VAL A 266 0.43 6.97 -9.61
N ASP A 267 -0.14 8.06 -10.13
CA ASP A 267 -1.43 8.06 -10.84
C ASP A 267 -2.57 7.50 -9.98
N PHE A 268 -2.64 7.92 -8.71
CA PHE A 268 -3.76 7.60 -7.83
C PHE A 268 -5.06 8.19 -8.38
N PRO A 269 -6.21 7.50 -8.18
CA PRO A 269 -7.50 8.09 -8.51
C PRO A 269 -7.77 9.31 -7.63
N MET A 270 -8.34 10.36 -8.21
CA MET A 270 -8.73 11.56 -7.46
C MET A 270 -9.92 11.28 -6.54
N PHE A 271 -10.84 10.43 -6.97
CA PHE A 271 -12.04 10.07 -6.23
C PHE A 271 -12.16 8.57 -6.04
N GLN A 272 -12.74 8.19 -4.92
CA GLN A 272 -13.14 6.82 -4.61
C GLN A 272 -14.59 6.81 -4.15
N TRP A 273 -15.27 5.67 -4.33
CA TRP A 273 -16.61 5.50 -3.83
C TRP A 273 -16.57 5.18 -2.34
N ASP A 274 -17.36 5.92 -1.56
CA ASP A 274 -17.58 5.67 -0.14
C ASP A 274 -18.84 4.81 0.01
N GLU A 275 -18.66 3.55 0.44
CA GLU A 275 -19.76 2.61 0.60
C GLU A 275 -20.66 2.94 1.79
N GLU A 276 -20.15 3.60 2.83
CA GLU A 276 -20.95 3.98 3.98
C GLU A 276 -21.83 5.17 3.67
N GLU A 277 -21.27 6.19 3.02
CA GLU A 277 -21.97 7.41 2.67
C GLU A 277 -22.65 7.38 1.29
N GLN A 278 -22.46 6.29 0.52
CA GLN A 278 -23.02 6.08 -0.82
C GLN A 278 -22.78 7.26 -1.77
N ARG A 279 -21.55 7.82 -1.73
CA ARG A 279 -21.13 8.95 -2.55
C ARG A 279 -19.66 8.86 -3.00
N TRP A 280 -19.32 9.66 -3.98
CA TRP A 280 -17.91 9.88 -4.32
C TRP A 280 -17.24 10.78 -3.27
N ALA A 281 -16.14 10.30 -2.71
CA ALA A 281 -15.27 11.04 -1.81
C ALA A 281 -13.88 11.22 -2.43
N ALA A 282 -13.14 12.22 -1.98
CA ALA A 282 -11.75 12.39 -2.40
C ALA A 282 -10.90 11.21 -1.88
N ALA A 283 -10.18 10.53 -2.77
CA ALA A 283 -9.28 9.44 -2.39
C ALA A 283 -8.06 9.98 -1.62
N HIS A 284 -7.52 11.09 -2.09
CA HIS A 284 -6.50 11.90 -1.42
C HIS A 284 -6.96 13.35 -1.47
N HIS A 285 -6.99 14.01 -0.32
CA HIS A 285 -7.46 15.39 -0.25
C HIS A 285 -6.46 16.31 -0.96
N PRO A 286 -6.84 17.00 -2.05
CA PRO A 286 -6.00 18.02 -2.65
C PRO A 286 -5.97 19.23 -1.73
N PHE A 287 -4.81 19.63 -1.28
CA PHE A 287 -4.61 20.92 -0.62
C PHE A 287 -4.49 22.00 -1.69
N THR A 288 -5.58 22.56 -2.07
CA THR A 288 -5.65 23.67 -3.04
C THR A 288 -6.13 24.95 -2.37
#